data_394bb4e1782e05b9463e80eca522f94d
#
_entry.id   394bb4e1782e05b9463e80eca522f94d
#
_cell.length_a   1.000
_cell.length_b   1.000
_cell.length_c   1.000
_cell.angle_alpha   90.00
_cell.angle_beta   90.00
_cell.angle_gamma   90.00
#
_symmetry.space_group_name_H-M   'P 1'
#
loop_
_entity.id
_entity.type
_entity.pdbx_description
1 polymer ?
#
loop_
_entity_poly.entity_id
_entity_poly.type
_entity_poly.pdbx_seq_one_letter_code
_entity_poly.pdbx_strand_id
1 'polypeptide(L)'
;MPKRFLSLFLRPKYGLATGLLLGTALGARGQDVFFSQPFATRLHTNPAFTGLVDDYSVTLSYRNQLPLLAGSFVTAQAAADVRLNQPGQHHALGLLINQDRTGAVGYTRFEAGGLYAYHTRIKEKLALSGGLRASYGRQRVGYDNFVFGDQIREDGSVAGPSAESLDFPPVNYFSVGTGAVLYTDQFWLSLAGQHLNQPSLGFRKQSELPLLLNLSGGYKFFKVKPGPGIATREVSYTPVAAYTRQGGSQRIETGVYFTASPVTLGAVYRNIYIPGSVGSQHVLAVVAGVQAGGLRLGYSYDVGLSRLSADLGGAHEVTLALRAFDRLENAHRRLKKRVYPAAPCPTF
;
A
#
# COMPACT_ATOMS: atom_id res chain seq x y z
N MET A 1 -21.85 51.22 12.32
CA MET A 1 -21.40 50.20 13.29
C MET A 1 -20.50 49.18 12.58
N PRO A 2 -19.18 49.37 12.55
CA PRO A 2 -18.31 48.24 12.30
C PRO A 2 -17.01 48.38 13.10
N LYS A 3 -17.06 48.14 14.43
CA LYS A 3 -15.83 48.06 15.26
C LYS A 3 -15.69 46.79 16.09
N ARG A 4 -16.60 45.84 15.95
CA ARG A 4 -16.56 44.60 16.77
C ARG A 4 -15.90 43.38 16.14
N PHE A 5 -15.65 43.36 14.84
CA PHE A 5 -15.04 42.21 14.17
C PHE A 5 -13.51 42.15 14.25
N LEU A 6 -12.85 43.34 14.37
CA LEU A 6 -11.37 43.38 14.40
C LEU A 6 -10.77 43.05 15.78
N SER A 7 -11.58 43.07 16.86
CA SER A 7 -11.13 42.80 18.22
C SER A 7 -11.05 41.27 18.57
N LEU A 8 -11.59 40.41 17.71
CA LEU A 8 -11.54 38.93 17.97
C LEU A 8 -10.18 38.34 17.58
N PHE A 9 -9.48 38.91 16.62
CA PHE A 9 -8.16 38.44 16.16
C PHE A 9 -6.97 38.87 17.04
N LEU A 10 -7.18 39.84 17.93
CA LEU A 10 -6.12 40.39 18.79
C LEU A 10 -6.15 39.82 20.23
N ARG A 11 -6.94 38.80 20.51
CA ARG A 11 -6.81 38.10 21.79
C ARG A 11 -5.60 37.17 21.79
N PRO A 12 -4.66 37.32 22.73
CA PRO A 12 -3.39 36.56 22.72
C PRO A 12 -3.57 35.04 22.73
N LYS A 13 -4.74 34.53 23.11
CA LYS A 13 -5.08 33.09 23.07
C LYS A 13 -5.26 32.54 21.65
N TYR A 14 -5.67 33.37 20.69
CA TYR A 14 -5.86 32.90 19.29
C TYR A 14 -4.63 33.14 18.42
N GLY A 15 -3.81 34.14 18.73
CA GLY A 15 -2.53 34.35 18.06
C GLY A 15 -1.53 33.20 18.29
N LEU A 16 -1.56 32.59 19.49
CA LEU A 16 -0.73 31.41 19.79
C LEU A 16 -1.21 30.17 19.02
N ALA A 17 -2.55 29.98 18.89
CA ALA A 17 -3.13 28.84 18.16
C ALA A 17 -2.89 28.96 16.65
N THR A 18 -2.96 30.17 16.09
CA THR A 18 -2.68 30.41 14.65
C THR A 18 -1.19 30.28 14.35
N GLY A 19 -0.32 30.73 15.24
CA GLY A 19 1.13 30.53 15.14
C GLY A 19 1.56 29.06 15.24
N LEU A 20 0.88 28.27 16.08
CA LEU A 20 1.13 26.83 16.22
C LEU A 20 0.67 26.06 14.97
N LEU A 21 -0.45 26.42 14.36
CA LEU A 21 -0.95 25.84 13.12
C LEU A 21 -0.06 26.14 11.90
N LEU A 22 0.50 27.35 11.81
CA LEU A 22 1.45 27.70 10.75
C LEU A 22 2.82 27.06 10.94
N GLY A 23 3.27 26.84 12.18
CA GLY A 23 4.54 26.19 12.50
C GLY A 23 4.58 24.70 12.17
N THR A 24 3.44 23.99 12.19
CA THR A 24 3.35 22.55 11.90
C THR A 24 3.30 22.23 10.40
N ALA A 25 2.99 23.19 9.55
CA ALA A 25 2.91 23.01 8.09
C ALA A 25 4.29 22.90 7.41
N LEU A 26 5.39 23.25 8.09
CA LEU A 26 6.73 23.31 7.50
C LEU A 26 7.42 21.94 7.34
N GLY A 27 6.81 20.85 7.79
CA GLY A 27 7.40 19.50 7.77
C GLY A 27 6.58 18.41 7.09
N ALA A 28 5.46 18.73 6.43
CA ALA A 28 4.64 17.74 5.73
C ALA A 28 5.42 17.16 4.54
N ARG A 29 5.96 15.94 4.68
CA ARG A 29 6.57 15.18 3.58
C ARG A 29 5.54 14.21 3.04
N GLY A 30 5.46 14.10 1.71
CA GLY A 30 4.62 13.12 1.05
C GLY A 30 4.97 11.71 1.50
N GLN A 31 3.96 10.94 1.88
CA GLN A 31 4.11 9.52 2.21
C GLN A 31 3.46 8.69 1.12
N ASP A 32 4.01 7.51 0.87
CA ASP A 32 3.38 6.57 -0.03
C ASP A 32 2.13 5.95 0.60
N VAL A 33 1.19 5.59 -0.25
CA VAL A 33 0.02 4.80 0.13
C VAL A 33 0.45 3.44 0.66
N PHE A 34 -0.30 2.92 1.60
CA PHE A 34 -0.12 1.55 2.08
C PHE A 34 -1.43 0.78 2.01
N PHE A 35 -1.31 -0.53 1.88
CA PHE A 35 -2.43 -1.45 1.84
C PHE A 35 -2.49 -2.28 3.13
N SER A 36 -3.69 -2.65 3.55
CA SER A 36 -3.92 -3.50 4.72
C SER A 36 -3.75 -4.98 4.41
N GLN A 37 -3.71 -5.32 3.12
CA GLN A 37 -3.48 -6.66 2.60
C GLN A 37 -2.11 -6.76 1.89
N PRO A 38 -0.96 -6.68 2.62
CA PRO A 38 0.37 -6.59 2.01
C PRO A 38 0.75 -7.83 1.19
N PHE A 39 0.14 -8.98 1.47
CA PHE A 39 0.41 -10.22 0.73
C PHE A 39 -0.39 -10.30 -0.58
N ALA A 40 -1.51 -9.61 -0.66
CA ALA A 40 -2.24 -9.44 -1.91
C ALA A 40 -1.56 -8.37 -2.80
N THR A 41 -1.11 -7.28 -2.20
CA THR A 41 -0.40 -6.17 -2.87
C THR A 41 1.14 -6.31 -2.81
N ARG A 42 1.65 -7.55 -2.84
CA ARG A 42 3.06 -7.89 -2.63
C ARG A 42 4.03 -7.16 -3.56
N LEU A 43 3.65 -6.93 -4.83
CA LEU A 43 4.48 -6.22 -5.82
C LEU A 43 4.65 -4.73 -5.47
N HIS A 44 3.68 -4.15 -4.76
CA HIS A 44 3.79 -2.80 -4.22
C HIS A 44 4.83 -2.75 -3.10
N THR A 45 4.86 -3.75 -2.23
CA THR A 45 5.72 -3.79 -1.05
C THR A 45 7.18 -4.08 -1.41
N ASN A 46 7.43 -5.07 -2.28
CA ASN A 46 8.79 -5.47 -2.65
C ASN A 46 8.82 -6.07 -4.07
N PRO A 47 9.65 -5.54 -4.99
CA PRO A 47 9.75 -6.07 -6.35
C PRO A 47 10.29 -7.50 -6.42
N ALA A 48 10.98 -7.98 -5.40
CA ALA A 48 11.47 -9.36 -5.35
C ALA A 48 10.35 -10.41 -5.18
N PHE A 49 9.11 -10.01 -4.90
CA PHE A 49 7.96 -10.91 -4.92
C PHE A 49 7.41 -11.21 -6.33
N THR A 50 7.91 -10.53 -7.36
CA THR A 50 7.49 -10.76 -8.76
C THR A 50 7.70 -12.22 -9.14
N GLY A 51 6.65 -12.92 -9.58
CA GLY A 51 6.67 -14.35 -9.95
C GLY A 51 7.04 -15.31 -8.81
N LEU A 52 7.06 -14.87 -7.55
CA LEU A 52 7.51 -15.68 -6.43
C LEU A 52 6.41 -16.62 -5.90
N VAL A 53 5.19 -16.13 -5.81
CA VAL A 53 4.05 -16.87 -5.22
C VAL A 53 3.32 -17.69 -6.28
N ASP A 54 3.00 -17.06 -7.39
CA ASP A 54 2.25 -17.63 -8.51
C ASP A 54 3.11 -17.61 -9.79
N ASP A 55 2.86 -18.53 -10.72
CA ASP A 55 3.56 -18.52 -12.01
C ASP A 55 3.11 -17.33 -12.87
N TYR A 56 1.83 -16.97 -12.80
CA TYR A 56 1.28 -15.70 -13.26
C TYR A 56 0.09 -15.29 -12.41
N SER A 57 -0.01 -14.01 -12.16
CA SER A 57 -1.15 -13.46 -11.45
C SER A 57 -1.51 -12.07 -11.96
N VAL A 58 -2.80 -11.74 -11.82
CA VAL A 58 -3.30 -10.37 -11.98
C VAL A 58 -4.04 -10.03 -10.69
N THR A 59 -3.71 -8.91 -10.09
CA THR A 59 -4.30 -8.46 -8.84
C THR A 59 -4.85 -7.05 -9.00
N LEU A 60 -6.09 -6.86 -8.57
CA LEU A 60 -6.75 -5.57 -8.47
C LEU A 60 -7.03 -5.29 -7.01
N SER A 61 -6.69 -4.10 -6.53
CA SER A 61 -6.94 -3.68 -5.15
C SER A 61 -7.56 -2.29 -5.14
N TYR A 62 -8.53 -2.11 -4.28
CA TYR A 62 -9.21 -0.84 -4.05
C TYR A 62 -9.29 -0.57 -2.55
N ARG A 63 -8.80 0.59 -2.12
CA ARG A 63 -8.80 1.03 -0.74
C ARG A 63 -9.49 2.39 -0.62
N ASN A 64 -10.43 2.49 0.30
CA ASN A 64 -11.08 3.74 0.70
C ASN A 64 -10.82 3.98 2.18
N GLN A 65 -10.09 5.03 2.50
CA GLN A 65 -9.75 5.41 3.87
C GLN A 65 -10.52 6.67 4.27
N LEU A 66 -11.04 6.65 5.50
CA LEU A 66 -11.85 7.72 6.09
C LEU A 66 -13.07 8.09 5.21
N PRO A 67 -13.94 7.13 4.88
CA PRO A 67 -15.03 7.33 3.91
C PRO A 67 -16.07 8.36 4.36
N LEU A 68 -16.15 8.66 5.65
CA LEU A 68 -17.07 9.66 6.20
C LEU A 68 -16.50 11.09 6.18
N LEU A 69 -15.22 11.24 5.84
CA LEU A 69 -14.60 12.55 5.64
C LEU A 69 -15.01 13.10 4.26
N ALA A 70 -15.40 14.37 4.19
CA ALA A 70 -15.61 15.06 2.93
C ALA A 70 -14.29 15.05 2.13
N GLY A 71 -14.24 14.23 1.05
CA GLY A 71 -13.02 13.98 0.31
C GLY A 71 -12.16 12.85 0.91
N SER A 72 -12.70 11.64 0.98
CA SER A 72 -11.98 10.43 1.40
C SER A 72 -10.71 10.17 0.59
N PHE A 73 -9.81 9.36 1.15
CA PHE A 73 -8.58 8.93 0.47
C PHE A 73 -8.85 7.62 -0.27
N VAL A 74 -8.77 7.66 -1.58
CA VAL A 74 -9.06 6.50 -2.44
C VAL A 74 -7.81 6.09 -3.20
N THR A 75 -7.45 4.83 -3.07
CA THR A 75 -6.34 4.22 -3.80
C THR A 75 -6.82 3.03 -4.59
N ALA A 76 -6.48 2.98 -5.87
CA ALA A 76 -6.68 1.83 -6.73
C ALA A 76 -5.33 1.32 -7.24
N GLN A 77 -5.16 0.01 -7.28
CA GLN A 77 -3.96 -0.65 -7.78
C GLN A 77 -4.34 -1.77 -8.74
N ALA A 78 -3.58 -1.87 -9.84
CA ALA A 78 -3.55 -3.04 -10.70
C ALA A 78 -2.11 -3.55 -10.78
N ALA A 79 -1.92 -4.84 -10.57
CA ALA A 79 -0.63 -5.49 -10.64
C ALA A 79 -0.73 -6.79 -11.44
N ALA A 80 0.29 -7.10 -12.23
CA ALA A 80 0.39 -8.36 -12.94
C ALA A 80 1.83 -8.85 -12.88
N ASP A 81 2.01 -10.16 -12.71
CA ASP A 81 3.33 -10.77 -12.74
C ASP A 81 3.32 -12.14 -13.41
N VAL A 82 4.44 -12.48 -14.03
CA VAL A 82 4.68 -13.75 -14.71
C VAL A 82 6.09 -14.24 -14.41
N ARG A 83 6.18 -15.53 -14.07
CA ARG A 83 7.46 -16.25 -14.02
C ARG A 83 7.73 -16.88 -15.38
N LEU A 84 8.94 -16.68 -15.89
CA LEU A 84 9.40 -17.33 -17.11
C LEU A 84 9.86 -18.75 -16.76
N ASN A 85 8.95 -19.74 -17.01
CA ASN A 85 9.12 -21.15 -16.58
C ASN A 85 9.85 -22.00 -17.63
N GLN A 86 11.00 -21.56 -18.18
CA GLN A 86 11.82 -22.41 -19.01
C GLN A 86 12.94 -23.09 -18.19
N PRO A 87 13.40 -24.28 -18.59
CA PRO A 87 14.52 -24.95 -17.93
C PRO A 87 15.73 -24.01 -17.82
N GLY A 88 16.24 -23.79 -16.60
CA GLY A 88 17.36 -22.87 -16.35
C GLY A 88 17.00 -21.39 -16.28
N GLN A 89 15.76 -20.99 -16.52
CA GLN A 89 15.32 -19.59 -16.35
C GLN A 89 14.79 -19.35 -14.95
N HIS A 90 15.33 -18.31 -14.34
CA HIS A 90 15.06 -17.90 -12.96
C HIS A 90 14.47 -16.48 -12.92
N HIS A 91 13.90 -16.04 -14.02
CA HIS A 91 13.48 -14.67 -14.26
C HIS A 91 11.97 -14.53 -14.10
N ALA A 92 11.55 -13.38 -13.62
CA ALA A 92 10.15 -12.99 -13.58
C ALA A 92 10.00 -11.52 -13.98
N LEU A 93 8.87 -11.22 -14.61
CA LEU A 93 8.49 -9.87 -15.02
C LEU A 93 7.17 -9.48 -14.38
N GLY A 94 7.02 -8.19 -14.10
CA GLY A 94 5.79 -7.65 -13.52
C GLY A 94 5.49 -6.24 -14.00
N LEU A 95 4.23 -5.88 -13.86
CA LEU A 95 3.71 -4.53 -14.07
C LEU A 95 2.91 -4.12 -12.84
N LEU A 96 3.00 -2.85 -12.48
CA LEU A 96 2.28 -2.27 -11.35
C LEU A 96 1.77 -0.89 -11.76
N ILE A 97 0.48 -0.64 -11.55
CA ILE A 97 -0.16 0.64 -11.77
C ILE A 97 -0.87 1.03 -10.47
N ASN A 98 -0.60 2.23 -9.98
CA ASN A 98 -1.25 2.81 -8.82
C ASN A 98 -1.92 4.12 -9.19
N GLN A 99 -3.13 4.33 -8.70
CA GLN A 99 -3.85 5.59 -8.76
C GLN A 99 -4.26 5.96 -7.34
N ASP A 100 -3.77 7.10 -6.86
CA ASP A 100 -4.14 7.65 -5.56
C ASP A 100 -4.87 8.96 -5.73
N ARG A 101 -5.95 9.14 -4.95
CA ARG A 101 -6.75 10.35 -4.90
C ARG A 101 -6.92 10.77 -3.45
N THR A 102 -6.53 11.96 -3.13
CA THR A 102 -6.57 12.45 -1.77
C THR A 102 -7.54 13.61 -1.67
N GLY A 103 -8.60 13.39 -0.90
CA GLY A 103 -9.42 14.33 -0.21
C GLY A 103 -9.96 15.53 -0.95
N ALA A 104 -10.34 16.51 -0.14
CA ALA A 104 -10.97 17.76 -0.57
C ALA A 104 -10.09 18.61 -1.49
N VAL A 105 -8.78 18.42 -1.45
CA VAL A 105 -7.80 19.21 -2.23
C VAL A 105 -7.66 18.70 -3.67
N GLY A 106 -8.34 17.61 -4.06
CA GLY A 106 -8.25 17.07 -5.42
C GLY A 106 -6.84 16.62 -5.83
N TYR A 107 -5.98 16.30 -4.85
CA TYR A 107 -4.65 15.75 -5.14
C TYR A 107 -4.80 14.37 -5.78
N THR A 108 -4.14 14.18 -6.90
CA THR A 108 -4.07 12.89 -7.59
C THR A 108 -2.62 12.52 -7.87
N ARG A 109 -2.28 11.25 -7.63
CA ARG A 109 -0.99 10.68 -7.97
C ARG A 109 -1.23 9.40 -8.78
N PHE A 110 -0.65 9.34 -9.94
CA PHE A 110 -0.61 8.17 -10.80
C PHE A 110 0.83 7.67 -10.86
N GLU A 111 1.03 6.36 -10.78
CA GLU A 111 2.33 5.74 -10.94
C GLU A 111 2.20 4.42 -11.70
N ALA A 112 3.01 4.24 -12.75
CA ALA A 112 3.10 2.99 -13.49
C ALA A 112 4.56 2.52 -13.51
N GLY A 113 4.81 1.23 -13.23
CA GLY A 113 6.16 0.69 -13.13
C GLY A 113 6.27 -0.73 -13.68
N GLY A 114 7.44 -1.00 -14.26
CA GLY A 114 7.91 -2.34 -14.58
C GLY A 114 8.71 -2.93 -13.44
N LEU A 115 8.54 -4.24 -13.23
CA LEU A 115 9.25 -5.00 -12.22
C LEU A 115 9.99 -6.17 -12.89
N TYR A 116 11.17 -6.46 -12.36
CA TYR A 116 11.97 -7.61 -12.74
C TYR A 116 12.45 -8.30 -11.48
N ALA A 117 12.43 -9.64 -11.46
CA ALA A 117 13.01 -10.41 -10.38
C ALA A 117 13.83 -11.60 -10.91
N TYR A 118 14.85 -11.93 -10.16
CA TYR A 118 15.68 -13.11 -10.36
C TYR A 118 15.64 -14.00 -9.14
N HIS A 119 15.31 -15.28 -9.35
CA HIS A 119 15.20 -16.28 -8.29
C HIS A 119 16.37 -17.24 -8.34
N THR A 120 16.98 -17.53 -7.20
CA THR A 120 18.09 -18.50 -7.11
C THR A 120 17.94 -19.39 -5.87
N ARG A 121 18.42 -20.60 -5.96
CA ARG A 121 18.50 -21.52 -4.83
C ARG A 121 19.88 -21.40 -4.20
N ILE A 122 19.92 -21.17 -2.88
CA ILE A 122 21.18 -21.14 -2.12
C ILE A 122 21.48 -22.54 -1.57
N LYS A 123 20.46 -23.21 -1.04
CA LYS A 123 20.51 -24.59 -0.52
C LYS A 123 19.23 -25.33 -0.90
N GLU A 124 19.16 -26.65 -0.67
CA GLU A 124 17.99 -27.46 -1.03
C GLU A 124 16.63 -26.86 -0.61
N LYS A 125 16.57 -26.26 0.59
CA LYS A 125 15.34 -25.68 1.15
C LYS A 125 15.37 -24.17 1.26
N LEU A 126 16.48 -23.50 0.89
CA LEU A 126 16.66 -22.06 1.04
C LEU A 126 16.85 -21.41 -0.32
N ALA A 127 16.00 -20.48 -0.65
CA ALA A 127 16.05 -19.72 -1.89
C ALA A 127 16.09 -18.20 -1.62
N LEU A 128 16.62 -17.47 -2.57
CA LEU A 128 16.72 -16.02 -2.59
C LEU A 128 16.09 -15.50 -3.87
N SER A 129 15.31 -14.45 -3.73
CA SER A 129 14.83 -13.63 -4.85
C SER A 129 15.38 -12.22 -4.72
N GLY A 130 15.93 -11.68 -5.80
CA GLY A 130 16.30 -10.27 -5.93
C GLY A 130 15.39 -9.60 -6.94
N GLY A 131 14.98 -8.36 -6.69
CA GLY A 131 14.05 -7.64 -7.56
C GLY A 131 14.44 -6.18 -7.78
N LEU A 132 14.06 -5.67 -8.94
CA LEU A 132 14.22 -4.27 -9.34
C LEU A 132 12.85 -3.72 -9.78
N ARG A 133 12.62 -2.44 -9.53
CA ARG A 133 11.45 -1.68 -9.98
C ARG A 133 11.93 -0.39 -10.63
N ALA A 134 11.35 -0.06 -11.77
CA ALA A 134 11.47 1.23 -12.42
C ALA A 134 10.05 1.76 -12.69
N SER A 135 9.73 2.94 -12.22
CA SER A 135 8.39 3.52 -12.33
C SER A 135 8.42 4.98 -12.77
N TYR A 136 7.42 5.34 -13.53
CA TYR A 136 7.09 6.71 -13.90
C TYR A 136 5.85 7.14 -13.13
N GLY A 137 5.92 8.30 -12.50
CA GLY A 137 4.84 8.88 -11.74
C GLY A 137 4.48 10.28 -12.21
N ARG A 138 3.21 10.63 -12.03
CA ARG A 138 2.67 11.96 -12.27
C ARG A 138 1.76 12.35 -11.12
N GLN A 139 1.99 13.52 -10.57
CA GLN A 139 1.11 14.08 -9.55
C GLN A 139 0.54 15.42 -9.99
N ARG A 140 -0.68 15.67 -9.55
CA ARG A 140 -1.42 16.89 -9.83
C ARG A 140 -2.24 17.29 -8.60
N VAL A 141 -2.33 18.58 -8.35
CA VAL A 141 -3.32 19.15 -7.43
C VAL A 141 -4.45 19.74 -8.27
N GLY A 142 -5.69 19.39 -7.97
CA GLY A 142 -6.88 19.95 -8.64
C GLY A 142 -7.45 21.06 -7.78
N TYR A 143 -7.72 22.20 -8.41
CA TYR A 143 -8.27 23.37 -7.73
C TYR A 143 -9.74 23.60 -8.07
N ASP A 144 -10.32 22.71 -8.87
CA ASP A 144 -11.68 22.85 -9.41
C ASP A 144 -12.78 22.95 -8.35
N ASN A 145 -12.48 22.51 -7.11
CA ASN A 145 -13.40 22.51 -5.98
C ASN A 145 -13.07 23.58 -4.93
N PHE A 146 -12.09 24.46 -5.19
CA PHE A 146 -11.76 25.51 -4.25
C PHE A 146 -12.68 26.71 -4.46
N VAL A 147 -13.19 27.25 -3.36
CA VAL A 147 -13.88 28.52 -3.31
C VAL A 147 -12.92 29.53 -2.69
N PHE A 148 -12.53 30.54 -3.47
CA PHE A 148 -11.65 31.60 -3.02
C PHE A 148 -12.45 32.74 -2.40
N GLY A 149 -11.79 33.57 -1.60
CA GLY A 149 -12.44 34.65 -0.89
C GLY A 149 -13.11 35.69 -1.79
N ASP A 150 -12.58 35.89 -3.00
CA ASP A 150 -13.12 36.81 -4.04
C ASP A 150 -14.44 36.26 -4.68
N GLN A 151 -14.70 34.97 -4.54
CA GLN A 151 -15.94 34.33 -5.01
C GLN A 151 -17.07 34.41 -3.98
N ILE A 152 -16.78 34.71 -2.71
CA ILE A 152 -17.79 34.75 -1.64
C ILE A 152 -18.41 36.13 -1.57
N ARG A 153 -19.70 36.22 -1.86
CA ARG A 153 -20.48 37.47 -1.73
C ARG A 153 -20.80 37.77 -0.27
N GLU A 154 -21.24 38.97 -0.01
CA GLU A 154 -21.64 39.43 1.35
C GLU A 154 -22.78 38.58 1.95
N ASP A 155 -23.64 38.00 1.12
CA ASP A 155 -24.73 37.08 1.51
C ASP A 155 -24.25 35.63 1.76
N GLY A 156 -22.93 35.34 1.59
CA GLY A 156 -22.34 34.01 1.74
C GLY A 156 -22.51 33.10 0.51
N SER A 157 -23.12 33.58 -0.56
CA SER A 157 -23.23 32.84 -1.83
C SER A 157 -21.92 32.83 -2.60
N VAL A 158 -21.66 31.73 -3.33
CA VAL A 158 -20.50 31.61 -4.22
C VAL A 158 -20.89 32.04 -5.63
N ALA A 159 -20.19 33.00 -6.21
CA ALA A 159 -20.49 33.51 -7.53
C ALA A 159 -19.27 33.85 -8.38
N GLY A 160 -19.32 33.37 -9.62
CA GLY A 160 -18.34 33.69 -10.66
C GLY A 160 -17.01 32.92 -10.57
N PRO A 161 -16.16 33.03 -11.58
CA PRO A 161 -14.80 32.53 -11.54
C PRO A 161 -13.95 33.38 -10.61
N SER A 162 -12.97 32.78 -9.91
CA SER A 162 -11.98 33.53 -9.13
C SER A 162 -11.00 34.27 -10.02
N ALA A 163 -10.59 35.46 -9.57
CA ALA A 163 -9.45 36.18 -10.16
C ALA A 163 -8.10 35.59 -9.74
N GLU A 164 -8.10 34.71 -8.70
CA GLU A 164 -6.90 34.00 -8.29
C GLU A 164 -6.63 32.85 -9.24
N SER A 165 -5.50 32.87 -9.94
CA SER A 165 -5.05 31.75 -10.75
C SER A 165 -3.97 30.98 -10.00
N LEU A 166 -4.32 29.79 -9.52
CA LEU A 166 -3.36 28.84 -8.99
C LEU A 166 -2.96 27.89 -10.13
N ASP A 167 -1.93 28.25 -10.88
CA ASP A 167 -1.38 27.40 -11.92
C ASP A 167 -0.21 26.60 -11.35
N PHE A 168 -0.50 25.38 -10.88
CA PHE A 168 0.52 24.41 -10.49
C PHE A 168 0.54 23.29 -11.53
N PRO A 169 1.50 23.31 -12.46
CA PRO A 169 1.58 22.28 -13.49
C PRO A 169 1.79 20.90 -12.86
N PRO A 170 1.29 19.83 -13.49
CA PRO A 170 1.55 18.48 -13.02
C PRO A 170 3.04 18.21 -12.96
N VAL A 171 3.47 17.56 -11.87
CA VAL A 171 4.87 17.14 -11.68
C VAL A 171 5.02 15.69 -12.12
N ASN A 172 5.94 15.45 -13.03
CA ASN A 172 6.31 14.11 -13.46
C ASN A 172 7.63 13.72 -12.79
N TYR A 173 7.75 12.43 -12.42
CA TYR A 173 8.96 11.93 -11.80
C TYR A 173 9.24 10.49 -12.23
N PHE A 174 10.50 10.10 -12.12
CA PHE A 174 10.94 8.72 -12.30
C PHE A 174 11.46 8.19 -10.97
N SER A 175 11.11 6.96 -10.63
CA SER A 175 11.50 6.33 -9.38
C SER A 175 12.07 4.94 -9.63
N VAL A 176 13.10 4.59 -8.87
CA VAL A 176 13.70 3.28 -8.86
C VAL A 176 13.64 2.66 -7.48
N GLY A 177 13.46 1.34 -7.45
CA GLY A 177 13.42 0.56 -6.23
C GLY A 177 14.09 -0.78 -6.40
N THR A 178 14.49 -1.38 -5.29
CA THR A 178 15.09 -2.71 -5.25
C THR A 178 14.57 -3.48 -4.05
N GLY A 179 14.76 -4.80 -4.07
CA GLY A 179 14.41 -5.62 -2.94
C GLY A 179 15.00 -7.01 -3.02
N ALA A 180 14.96 -7.69 -1.88
CA ALA A 180 15.37 -9.07 -1.74
C ALA A 180 14.40 -9.82 -0.84
N VAL A 181 14.18 -11.11 -1.12
CA VAL A 181 13.40 -12.03 -0.29
C VAL A 181 14.16 -13.32 -0.12
N LEU A 182 14.52 -13.63 1.12
CA LEU A 182 15.06 -14.91 1.52
C LEU A 182 13.91 -15.79 2.01
N TYR A 183 13.77 -17.02 1.51
CA TYR A 183 12.61 -17.83 1.83
C TYR A 183 12.86 -19.34 1.78
N THR A 184 12.03 -20.05 2.52
CA THR A 184 11.85 -21.50 2.51
C THR A 184 10.37 -21.81 2.30
N ASP A 185 9.95 -23.06 2.45
CA ASP A 185 8.51 -23.46 2.48
C ASP A 185 7.76 -22.97 3.73
N GLN A 186 8.48 -22.55 4.79
CA GLN A 186 7.87 -22.15 6.07
C GLN A 186 8.18 -20.73 6.48
N PHE A 187 9.27 -20.15 6.01
CA PHE A 187 9.80 -18.89 6.48
C PHE A 187 10.11 -17.96 5.30
N TRP A 188 9.89 -16.68 5.48
CA TRP A 188 10.41 -15.66 4.58
C TRP A 188 10.89 -14.43 5.36
N LEU A 189 11.90 -13.76 4.81
CA LEU A 189 12.40 -12.47 5.24
C LEU A 189 12.55 -11.58 4.00
N SER A 190 11.97 -10.41 4.03
CA SER A 190 11.86 -9.47 2.91
C SER A 190 12.46 -8.13 3.30
N LEU A 191 13.33 -7.59 2.45
CA LEU A 191 13.88 -6.24 2.56
C LEU A 191 13.68 -5.53 1.23
N ALA A 192 13.16 -4.31 1.27
CA ALA A 192 12.95 -3.47 0.08
C ALA A 192 13.31 -2.01 0.35
N GLY A 193 13.87 -1.35 -0.69
CA GLY A 193 14.06 0.08 -0.75
C GLY A 193 13.38 0.63 -2.00
N GLN A 194 12.51 1.62 -1.84
CA GLN A 194 11.85 2.32 -2.94
C GLN A 194 12.25 3.80 -2.93
N HIS A 195 12.15 4.45 -4.08
CA HIS A 195 12.56 5.85 -4.27
C HIS A 195 14.05 6.06 -3.93
N LEU A 196 14.91 5.16 -4.40
CA LEU A 196 16.36 5.23 -4.17
C LEU A 196 16.98 6.50 -4.73
N ASN A 197 16.41 7.04 -5.79
CA ASN A 197 16.82 8.29 -6.44
C ASN A 197 16.15 9.53 -5.85
N GLN A 198 15.28 9.40 -4.83
CA GLN A 198 14.59 10.48 -4.13
C GLN A 198 14.09 11.59 -5.08
N PRO A 199 13.19 11.26 -6.04
CA PRO A 199 12.76 12.22 -7.05
C PRO A 199 12.06 13.41 -6.42
N SER A 200 12.21 14.60 -7.02
CA SER A 200 11.50 15.79 -6.58
C SER A 200 10.04 15.71 -6.97
N LEU A 201 9.15 15.92 -6.00
CA LEU A 201 7.69 15.97 -6.16
C LEU A 201 7.15 17.41 -6.03
N GLY A 202 8.02 18.37 -5.79
CA GLY A 202 7.60 19.70 -5.40
C GLY A 202 7.59 20.69 -6.53
N PHE A 203 6.70 21.66 -6.39
CA PHE A 203 6.74 22.93 -7.09
C PHE A 203 7.91 23.81 -6.59
N ARG A 204 8.56 23.42 -5.50
CA ARG A 204 9.75 24.03 -4.90
C ARG A 204 10.88 23.02 -4.79
N LYS A 205 12.12 23.47 -4.87
CA LYS A 205 13.37 22.68 -4.88
C LYS A 205 13.60 21.72 -3.68
N GLN A 206 12.71 21.65 -2.68
CA GLN A 206 12.91 20.91 -1.42
C GLN A 206 11.85 19.83 -1.15
N SER A 207 11.05 19.47 -2.14
CA SER A 207 10.01 18.42 -1.94
C SER A 207 10.45 17.11 -2.57
N GLU A 208 11.51 16.51 -2.04
CA GLU A 208 11.95 15.18 -2.45
C GLU A 208 11.02 14.11 -1.89
N LEU A 209 10.72 13.09 -2.69
CA LEU A 209 10.06 11.87 -2.23
C LEU A 209 11.07 11.06 -1.42
N PRO A 210 10.88 10.90 -0.09
CA PRO A 210 11.88 10.27 0.73
C PRO A 210 12.03 8.79 0.39
N LEU A 211 13.24 8.26 0.59
CA LEU A 211 13.51 6.82 0.57
C LEU A 211 12.54 6.08 1.47
N LEU A 212 11.86 5.08 0.92
CA LEU A 212 11.02 4.14 1.66
C LEU A 212 11.80 2.84 1.87
N LEU A 213 11.97 2.46 3.14
CA LEU A 213 12.55 1.19 3.54
C LEU A 213 11.47 0.30 4.16
N ASN A 214 11.38 -0.93 3.71
CA ASN A 214 10.48 -1.95 4.26
C ASN A 214 11.26 -3.20 4.62
N LEU A 215 11.10 -3.66 5.86
CA LEU A 215 11.57 -4.94 6.35
C LEU A 215 10.35 -5.73 6.81
N SER A 216 10.15 -6.93 6.31
CA SER A 216 9.01 -7.77 6.71
C SER A 216 9.38 -9.24 6.70
N GLY A 217 8.64 -10.03 7.48
CA GLY A 217 8.87 -11.46 7.53
C GLY A 217 7.75 -12.19 8.24
N GLY A 218 7.81 -13.50 8.17
CA GLY A 218 6.87 -14.37 8.86
C GLY A 218 7.27 -15.83 8.80
N TYR A 219 6.56 -16.61 9.58
CA TYR A 219 6.74 -18.06 9.66
C TYR A 219 5.40 -18.76 9.57
N LYS A 220 5.28 -19.70 8.65
CA LYS A 220 4.07 -20.49 8.41
C LYS A 220 4.14 -21.82 9.11
N PHE A 221 3.34 -22.00 10.14
CA PHE A 221 3.07 -23.30 10.76
C PHE A 221 1.90 -23.95 10.04
N PHE A 222 2.13 -25.04 9.34
CA PHE A 222 1.07 -25.68 8.57
C PHE A 222 0.97 -27.17 8.79
N LYS A 223 -0.27 -27.70 8.66
CA LYS A 223 -0.57 -29.12 8.58
C LYS A 223 -1.41 -29.34 7.32
N VAL A 224 -1.01 -30.28 6.50
CA VAL A 224 -1.80 -30.72 5.36
C VAL A 224 -2.68 -31.86 5.81
N LYS A 225 -4.00 -31.70 5.73
CA LYS A 225 -4.97 -32.76 6.03
C LYS A 225 -5.53 -33.31 4.72
N PRO A 226 -5.72 -34.64 4.60
CA PRO A 226 -6.49 -35.21 3.50
C PRO A 226 -7.90 -34.58 3.50
N GLY A 227 -8.33 -34.06 2.36
CA GLY A 227 -9.70 -33.59 2.14
C GLY A 227 -10.53 -34.63 1.40
N PRO A 228 -11.84 -34.48 1.31
CA PRO A 228 -12.68 -35.34 0.48
C PRO A 228 -12.26 -35.22 -1.00
N GLY A 229 -12.02 -36.32 -1.66
CA GLY A 229 -11.51 -36.37 -3.04
C GLY A 229 -10.02 -36.06 -3.14
N ILE A 230 -9.57 -35.50 -4.26
CA ILE A 230 -8.16 -35.18 -4.55
C ILE A 230 -7.71 -33.88 -3.87
N ALA A 231 -8.62 -33.15 -3.22
CA ALA A 231 -8.33 -31.87 -2.60
C ALA A 231 -7.65 -32.03 -1.24
N THR A 232 -6.42 -31.58 -1.12
CA THR A 232 -5.74 -31.42 0.17
C THR A 232 -6.21 -30.12 0.85
N ARG A 233 -6.64 -30.20 2.11
CA ARG A 233 -6.97 -29.02 2.91
C ARG A 233 -5.74 -28.58 3.70
N GLU A 234 -5.29 -27.38 3.41
CA GLU A 234 -4.28 -26.73 4.23
C GLU A 234 -4.93 -26.09 5.45
N VAL A 235 -4.37 -26.37 6.63
CA VAL A 235 -4.65 -25.63 7.85
C VAL A 235 -3.34 -25.05 8.33
N SER A 236 -3.24 -23.74 8.41
CA SER A 236 -2.02 -23.05 8.83
C SER A 236 -2.31 -21.80 9.64
N TYR A 237 -1.36 -21.41 10.48
CA TYR A 237 -1.31 -20.09 11.07
C TYR A 237 0.07 -19.47 10.82
N THR A 238 0.07 -18.17 10.53
CA THR A 238 1.24 -17.48 10.04
C THR A 238 1.38 -16.15 10.80
N PRO A 239 2.18 -16.10 11.87
CA PRO A 239 2.62 -14.85 12.47
C PRO A 239 3.48 -14.07 11.48
N VAL A 240 3.28 -12.75 11.47
CA VAL A 240 3.96 -11.82 10.57
C VAL A 240 4.37 -10.57 11.34
N ALA A 241 5.48 -9.97 10.91
CA ALA A 241 5.91 -8.66 11.38
C ALA A 241 6.46 -7.84 10.22
N ALA A 242 6.26 -6.54 10.27
CA ALA A 242 6.83 -5.60 9.31
C ALA A 242 7.21 -4.29 9.98
N TYR A 243 8.29 -3.68 9.47
CA TYR A 243 8.71 -2.33 9.79
C TYR A 243 8.88 -1.56 8.50
N THR A 244 8.25 -0.38 8.42
CA THR A 244 8.37 0.52 7.28
C THR A 244 8.79 1.89 7.77
N ARG A 245 9.76 2.50 7.08
CA ARG A 245 10.20 3.87 7.33
C ARG A 245 10.22 4.65 6.02
N GLN A 246 9.65 5.86 6.05
CA GLN A 246 9.71 6.79 4.93
C GLN A 246 9.87 8.22 5.47
N GLY A 247 10.99 8.85 5.15
CA GLY A 247 11.35 10.13 5.75
C GLY A 247 11.41 10.06 7.27
N GLY A 248 10.62 10.87 7.95
CA GLY A 248 10.48 10.84 9.41
C GLY A 248 9.41 9.87 9.93
N SER A 249 8.55 9.35 9.05
CA SER A 249 7.44 8.47 9.45
C SER A 249 7.91 7.03 9.60
N GLN A 250 7.33 6.34 10.58
CA GLN A 250 7.62 4.95 10.90
C GLN A 250 6.33 4.19 11.12
N ARG A 251 6.28 2.94 10.65
CA ARG A 251 5.15 2.03 10.84
C ARG A 251 5.67 0.67 11.26
N ILE A 252 5.14 0.17 12.37
CA ILE A 252 5.38 -1.18 12.87
C ILE A 252 4.07 -1.95 12.75
N GLU A 253 4.13 -3.12 12.18
CA GLU A 253 2.97 -4.00 11.99
C GLU A 253 3.31 -5.38 12.57
N THR A 254 2.40 -5.94 13.35
CA THR A 254 2.47 -7.30 13.85
C THR A 254 1.11 -7.96 13.72
N GLY A 255 1.07 -9.19 13.31
CA GLY A 255 -0.21 -9.86 13.07
C GLY A 255 -0.11 -11.35 12.94
N VAL A 256 -1.25 -11.99 12.78
CA VAL A 256 -1.38 -13.40 12.54
C VAL A 256 -2.47 -13.68 11.51
N TYR A 257 -2.19 -14.61 10.61
CA TYR A 257 -3.15 -15.12 9.64
C TYR A 257 -3.43 -16.60 9.97
N PHE A 258 -4.72 -16.94 9.98
CA PHE A 258 -5.20 -18.30 10.07
C PHE A 258 -5.82 -18.69 8.73
N THR A 259 -5.33 -19.77 8.12
CA THR A 259 -5.86 -20.29 6.86
C THR A 259 -6.42 -21.68 7.10
N ALA A 260 -7.68 -21.87 6.75
CA ALA A 260 -8.34 -23.18 6.65
C ALA A 260 -8.98 -23.22 5.27
N SER A 261 -8.22 -23.72 4.27
CA SER A 261 -8.65 -23.69 2.86
C SER A 261 -10.11 -24.08 2.68
N PRO A 262 -10.94 -23.25 2.00
CA PRO A 262 -10.57 -22.14 1.14
C PRO A 262 -10.55 -20.75 1.83
N VAL A 263 -10.72 -20.64 3.14
CA VAL A 263 -10.87 -19.39 3.89
C VAL A 263 -9.58 -19.02 4.60
N THR A 264 -9.24 -17.75 4.60
CA THR A 264 -8.16 -17.14 5.40
C THR A 264 -8.73 -15.98 6.22
N LEU A 265 -8.39 -15.93 7.50
CA LEU A 265 -8.68 -14.82 8.40
C LEU A 265 -7.38 -14.25 8.95
N GLY A 266 -7.30 -12.95 9.13
CA GLY A 266 -6.13 -12.27 9.64
C GLY A 266 -6.49 -11.15 10.60
N ALA A 267 -5.59 -10.90 11.55
CA ALA A 267 -5.63 -9.73 12.41
C ALA A 267 -4.23 -9.13 12.48
N VAL A 268 -4.10 -7.84 12.16
CA VAL A 268 -2.84 -7.11 12.12
C VAL A 268 -2.97 -5.84 12.93
N TYR A 269 -2.17 -5.73 13.96
CA TYR A 269 -2.01 -4.49 14.72
C TYR A 269 -0.94 -3.62 14.07
N ARG A 270 -1.23 -2.34 13.96
CA ARG A 270 -0.37 -1.35 13.31
C ARG A 270 -0.18 -0.14 14.21
N ASN A 271 1.07 0.23 14.43
CA ASN A 271 1.46 1.48 15.08
C ASN A 271 2.12 2.39 14.03
N ILE A 272 1.58 3.59 13.86
CA ILE A 272 2.05 4.56 12.86
C ILE A 272 2.50 5.82 13.62
N TYR A 273 3.78 6.15 13.49
CA TYR A 273 4.35 7.40 13.95
C TYR A 273 4.54 8.36 12.78
N ILE A 274 3.97 9.55 12.88
CA ILE A 274 4.11 10.64 11.91
C ILE A 274 4.71 11.84 12.65
N PRO A 275 5.86 12.39 12.20
CA PRO A 275 6.45 13.58 12.81
C PRO A 275 5.47 14.76 12.80
N GLY A 276 5.35 15.45 13.93
CA GLY A 276 4.43 16.58 14.09
C GLY A 276 2.99 16.20 14.44
N SER A 277 2.65 14.90 14.48
CA SER A 277 1.35 14.45 15.00
C SER A 277 1.36 14.38 16.53
N VAL A 278 0.19 14.53 17.15
CA VAL A 278 0.01 14.34 18.58
C VAL A 278 -0.06 12.83 18.88
N GLY A 279 1.09 12.20 19.09
CA GLY A 279 1.20 10.77 19.42
C GLY A 279 1.22 9.85 18.20
N SER A 280 1.32 8.54 18.47
CA SER A 280 1.24 7.48 17.45
C SER A 280 -0.21 7.12 17.16
N GLN A 281 -0.49 6.75 15.92
CA GLN A 281 -1.79 6.20 15.53
C GLN A 281 -1.77 4.69 15.69
N HIS A 282 -2.78 4.16 16.34
CA HIS A 282 -2.95 2.72 16.56
C HIS A 282 -4.15 2.23 15.74
N VAL A 283 -3.94 1.20 14.95
CA VAL A 283 -4.95 0.63 14.05
C VAL A 283 -4.95 -0.88 14.19
N LEU A 284 -6.14 -1.47 14.22
CA LEU A 284 -6.33 -2.91 14.10
C LEU A 284 -6.97 -3.19 12.75
N ALA A 285 -6.27 -3.91 11.88
CA ALA A 285 -6.78 -4.39 10.61
C ALA A 285 -7.29 -5.82 10.76
N VAL A 286 -8.56 -6.05 10.43
CA VAL A 286 -9.14 -7.39 10.31
C VAL A 286 -9.24 -7.74 8.84
N VAL A 287 -8.77 -8.91 8.47
CA VAL A 287 -8.67 -9.38 7.08
C VAL A 287 -9.44 -10.69 6.95
N ALA A 288 -10.24 -10.80 5.91
CA ALA A 288 -10.91 -12.02 5.50
C ALA A 288 -10.67 -12.28 4.01
N GLY A 289 -10.39 -13.51 3.65
CA GLY A 289 -10.15 -13.88 2.27
C GLY A 289 -10.72 -15.26 1.94
N VAL A 290 -11.06 -15.45 0.68
CA VAL A 290 -11.55 -16.71 0.15
C VAL A 290 -10.87 -17.02 -1.18
N GLN A 291 -10.50 -18.30 -1.36
CA GLN A 291 -9.93 -18.80 -2.60
C GLN A 291 -10.85 -19.83 -3.24
N ALA A 292 -11.26 -19.60 -4.49
CA ALA A 292 -12.06 -20.52 -5.29
C ALA A 292 -11.37 -20.77 -6.64
N GLY A 293 -10.77 -21.93 -6.80
CA GLY A 293 -9.98 -22.24 -8.00
C GLY A 293 -8.83 -21.25 -8.22
N GLY A 294 -8.83 -20.56 -9.35
CA GLY A 294 -7.85 -19.52 -9.68
C GLY A 294 -8.21 -18.12 -9.19
N LEU A 295 -9.38 -17.95 -8.57
CA LEU A 295 -9.87 -16.68 -8.06
C LEU A 295 -9.59 -16.56 -6.57
N ARG A 296 -9.10 -15.41 -6.14
CA ARG A 296 -8.95 -15.03 -4.72
C ARG A 296 -9.63 -13.69 -4.49
N LEU A 297 -10.45 -13.62 -3.46
CA LEU A 297 -11.10 -12.40 -3.01
C LEU A 297 -10.68 -12.13 -1.57
N GLY A 298 -10.22 -10.93 -1.31
CA GLY A 298 -9.84 -10.44 0.02
C GLY A 298 -10.61 -9.19 0.38
N TYR A 299 -10.98 -9.08 1.64
CA TYR A 299 -11.54 -7.88 2.24
C TYR A 299 -10.85 -7.58 3.56
N SER A 300 -10.54 -6.33 3.80
CA SER A 300 -10.06 -5.89 5.11
C SER A 300 -10.74 -4.61 5.57
N TYR A 301 -10.86 -4.50 6.89
CA TYR A 301 -11.35 -3.32 7.56
C TYR A 301 -10.35 -2.88 8.63
N ASP A 302 -9.92 -1.62 8.54
CA ASP A 302 -9.00 -1.00 9.50
C ASP A 302 -9.81 -0.22 10.53
N VAL A 303 -9.73 -0.65 11.78
CA VAL A 303 -10.33 0.04 12.92
C VAL A 303 -9.26 0.91 13.58
N GLY A 304 -9.45 2.21 13.53
CA GLY A 304 -8.62 3.13 14.31
C GLY A 304 -8.96 3.02 15.80
N LEU A 305 -7.96 2.81 16.63
CA LEU A 305 -8.15 2.66 18.08
C LEU A 305 -8.23 4.01 18.83
N SER A 306 -8.09 5.15 18.10
CA SER A 306 -8.39 6.48 18.64
C SER A 306 -9.83 6.87 18.36
N ARG A 307 -10.46 7.65 19.23
CA ARG A 307 -11.85 8.12 19.06
C ARG A 307 -12.05 8.83 17.71
N LEU A 308 -11.17 9.76 17.36
CA LEU A 308 -11.26 10.51 16.11
C LEU A 308 -11.21 9.60 14.86
N SER A 309 -10.36 8.58 14.88
CA SER A 309 -10.23 7.64 13.77
C SER A 309 -11.43 6.71 13.62
N ALA A 310 -12.05 6.33 14.73
CA ALA A 310 -13.27 5.51 14.73
C ALA A 310 -14.46 6.28 14.15
N ASP A 311 -14.63 7.55 14.51
CA ASP A 311 -15.73 8.41 14.05
C ASP A 311 -15.66 8.72 12.54
N LEU A 312 -14.50 8.61 11.92
CA LEU A 312 -14.28 8.88 10.49
C LEU A 312 -14.43 7.64 9.58
N GLY A 313 -14.80 6.47 10.14
CA GLY A 313 -15.15 5.27 9.37
C GLY A 313 -14.00 4.37 8.98
N GLY A 314 -12.80 4.55 9.56
CA GLY A 314 -11.66 3.67 9.36
C GLY A 314 -11.18 3.56 7.90
N ALA A 315 -10.84 2.34 7.44
CA ALA A 315 -10.51 2.10 6.03
C ALA A 315 -11.05 0.73 5.57
N HIS A 316 -11.61 0.72 4.38
CA HIS A 316 -12.07 -0.48 3.69
C HIS A 316 -11.12 -0.81 2.53
N GLU A 317 -10.76 -2.07 2.37
CA GLU A 317 -9.95 -2.52 1.27
C GLU A 317 -10.50 -3.82 0.69
N VAL A 318 -10.66 -3.86 -0.63
CA VAL A 318 -11.07 -5.05 -1.39
C VAL A 318 -9.96 -5.41 -2.35
N THR A 319 -9.64 -6.68 -2.43
CA THR A 319 -8.64 -7.21 -3.37
C THR A 319 -9.21 -8.38 -4.14
N LEU A 320 -9.01 -8.37 -5.45
CA LEU A 320 -9.33 -9.45 -6.36
C LEU A 320 -8.05 -9.91 -7.04
N ALA A 321 -7.69 -11.19 -6.89
CA ALA A 321 -6.55 -11.76 -7.59
C ALA A 321 -6.99 -12.95 -8.45
N LEU A 322 -6.54 -12.93 -9.69
CA LEU A 322 -6.76 -13.98 -10.68
C LEU A 322 -5.44 -14.68 -10.98
N ARG A 323 -5.46 -16.00 -10.90
CA ARG A 323 -4.43 -16.85 -11.51
C ARG A 323 -4.92 -17.29 -12.87
N ALA A 324 -4.07 -17.35 -13.87
CA ALA A 324 -4.47 -18.01 -15.11
C ALA A 324 -4.79 -19.48 -14.82
N PHE A 325 -5.94 -19.92 -15.32
CA PHE A 325 -6.42 -21.28 -15.20
C PHE A 325 -5.48 -22.20 -15.98
N ASP A 326 -4.55 -22.82 -15.28
CA ASP A 326 -3.91 -23.98 -15.83
C ASP A 326 -4.87 -25.17 -15.67
N ARG A 327 -5.17 -25.85 -16.76
CA ARG A 327 -6.01 -27.04 -16.71
C ARG A 327 -5.47 -27.97 -15.64
N LEU A 328 -6.35 -28.47 -14.78
CA LEU A 328 -6.08 -29.31 -13.60
C LEU A 328 -5.06 -30.45 -13.82
N GLU A 329 -4.89 -30.90 -15.05
CA GLU A 329 -3.88 -31.90 -15.45
C GLU A 329 -2.43 -31.48 -15.24
N ASN A 330 -2.14 -30.18 -15.29
CA ASN A 330 -0.76 -29.67 -15.18
C ASN A 330 -0.37 -29.29 -13.75
N ALA A 331 -1.32 -29.09 -12.84
CA ALA A 331 -1.03 -28.69 -11.46
C ALA A 331 -0.17 -29.74 -10.72
N HIS A 332 -0.46 -31.03 -10.89
CA HIS A 332 0.32 -32.13 -10.31
C HIS A 332 1.72 -32.29 -10.93
N ARG A 333 1.84 -32.08 -12.24
CA ARG A 333 3.14 -32.07 -12.94
C ARG A 333 4.00 -30.88 -12.53
N ARG A 334 3.40 -29.72 -12.25
CA ARG A 334 4.13 -28.50 -11.85
C ARG A 334 4.59 -28.52 -10.41
N LEU A 335 3.84 -29.11 -9.47
CA LEU A 335 4.31 -29.32 -8.10
C LEU A 335 5.57 -30.20 -8.06
N LYS A 336 5.66 -31.22 -8.94
CA LYS A 336 6.88 -32.05 -9.09
C LYS A 336 8.02 -31.32 -9.86
N LYS A 337 7.72 -30.31 -10.67
CA LYS A 337 8.71 -29.54 -11.46
C LYS A 337 9.13 -28.22 -10.84
N ARG A 338 8.57 -27.81 -9.72
CA ARG A 338 9.06 -26.61 -9.02
C ARG A 338 10.48 -26.85 -8.54
N VAL A 339 11.42 -26.15 -9.17
CA VAL A 339 12.83 -26.16 -8.81
C VAL A 339 13.07 -25.41 -7.50
N TYR A 340 12.14 -24.51 -7.11
CA TYR A 340 12.21 -23.68 -5.92
C TYR A 340 11.04 -23.92 -4.98
N PRO A 341 11.23 -23.78 -3.65
CA PRO A 341 10.14 -23.74 -2.70
C PRO A 341 9.15 -22.60 -3.07
N ALA A 342 7.89 -22.74 -2.74
CA ALA A 342 6.94 -21.65 -2.82
C ALA A 342 7.13 -20.74 -1.60
N ALA A 343 7.15 -19.44 -1.76
CA ALA A 343 7.19 -18.56 -0.61
C ALA A 343 5.92 -18.75 0.25
N PRO A 344 6.08 -18.93 1.58
CA PRO A 344 5.00 -19.31 2.48
C PRO A 344 4.11 -18.13 2.90
N CYS A 345 4.07 -17.06 2.11
CA CYS A 345 3.23 -15.91 2.39
C CYS A 345 1.76 -16.31 2.51
N PRO A 346 0.98 -15.70 3.42
CA PRO A 346 -0.46 -15.88 3.46
C PRO A 346 -1.07 -15.57 2.08
N THR A 347 -1.88 -16.48 1.60
CA THR A 347 -2.58 -16.34 0.32
C THR A 347 -4.07 -16.52 0.55
N PHE A 348 -4.89 -15.58 0.11
CA PHE A 348 -6.34 -15.65 0.13
C PHE A 348 -6.87 -15.35 -1.24
#